data_bbefa3fdc34805e96aadcf10e13480a4
#
_entry.id   bbefa3fdc34805e96aadcf10e13480a4
#
_cell.length_a   1.000
_cell.length_b   1.000
_cell.length_c   1.000
_cell.angle_alpha   90.00
_cell.angle_beta   90.00
_cell.angle_gamma   90.00
#
_symmetry.space_group_name_H-M   'P 1'
#
loop_
_entity.id
_entity.type
_entity.pdbx_description
1 polymer ?
#
loop_
_entity_poly.entity_id
_entity_poly.type
_entity_poly.pdbx_seq_one_letter_code
_entity_poly.pdbx_strand_id
1 'polypeptide(L)'
;MKPTYFPDVIGQPLAKRKLSFYLNGYQSTGFLPNQVWIAPKGIGKTYLAKALGRCLHAKGTTTPKEFVEINCASIKNLKQFINQIVIPHINHKEVTVLMDEASELPRDVEMAMLTMLNPNKENATTFSYEDYVIDFNFYQQTFILCTTEADKIFHALRDRLDRIDLQDYTHKELGAIVQMSLEDVEIENEDELLLEVASVLRGNARQAQKMALNINTYLAAKGNRKFTKADWEVLKKHIVIYPLGLSAKEIQILAYLSESKNMSLTNLAARTGLTRTCLQKDFEMYL
;
A
#
# COMPACT_ATOMS: atom_id res chain seq x y z
N MET A 1 25.15 16.86 6.07
CA MET A 1 24.42 15.57 5.98
C MET A 1 23.28 15.72 5.00
N LYS A 2 23.08 14.80 4.04
CA LYS A 2 21.86 14.79 3.24
C LYS A 2 20.69 14.46 4.17
N PRO A 3 19.55 15.14 4.07
CA PRO A 3 18.40 14.82 4.92
C PRO A 3 17.99 13.37 4.73
N THR A 4 17.85 12.64 5.83
CA THR A 4 17.36 11.26 5.79
C THR A 4 15.84 11.32 5.77
N TYR A 5 15.26 11.21 4.56
CA TYR A 5 13.81 11.09 4.41
C TYR A 5 13.37 9.68 4.83
N PHE A 6 12.17 9.56 5.37
CA PHE A 6 11.52 8.28 5.70
C PHE A 6 12.22 7.46 6.81
N PRO A 7 12.57 8.05 7.98
CA PRO A 7 13.23 7.31 9.05
C PRO A 7 12.37 6.15 9.58
N ASP A 8 11.05 6.32 9.62
CA ASP A 8 10.09 5.35 10.17
C ASP A 8 9.63 4.30 9.15
N VAL A 9 10.09 4.37 7.91
CA VAL A 9 9.71 3.42 6.85
C VAL A 9 10.72 2.31 6.78
N ILE A 10 10.32 1.10 7.13
CA ILE A 10 11.15 -0.10 7.00
C ILE A 10 11.16 -0.55 5.54
N GLY A 11 12.30 -1.05 5.07
CA GLY A 11 12.46 -1.58 3.72
C GLY A 11 12.31 -0.55 2.61
N GLN A 12 11.87 -0.99 1.44
CA GLN A 12 11.59 -0.18 0.25
C GLN A 12 12.80 0.66 -0.25
N PRO A 13 14.02 0.11 -0.33
CA PRO A 13 15.22 0.91 -0.58
C PRO A 13 15.20 1.61 -1.94
N LEU A 14 14.66 0.97 -2.99
CA LEU A 14 14.59 1.56 -4.34
C LEU A 14 13.56 2.67 -4.41
N ALA A 15 12.38 2.46 -3.86
CA ALA A 15 11.34 3.48 -3.80
C ALA A 15 11.81 4.69 -2.97
N LYS A 16 12.37 4.46 -1.78
CA LYS A 16 12.95 5.53 -0.94
C LYS A 16 14.04 6.32 -1.66
N ARG A 17 14.93 5.66 -2.40
CA ARG A 17 15.99 6.34 -3.18
C ARG A 17 15.38 7.25 -4.25
N LYS A 18 14.41 6.75 -5.02
CA LYS A 18 13.74 7.53 -6.07
C LYS A 18 12.95 8.70 -5.48
N LEU A 19 12.19 8.47 -4.42
CA LEU A 19 11.45 9.52 -3.72
C LEU A 19 12.38 10.57 -3.08
N SER A 20 13.52 10.15 -2.51
CA SER A 20 14.51 11.08 -1.96
C SER A 20 15.14 11.96 -3.05
N PHE A 21 15.36 11.42 -4.26
CA PHE A 21 15.79 12.22 -5.41
C PHE A 21 14.76 13.31 -5.75
N TYR A 22 13.48 12.96 -5.82
CA TYR A 22 12.42 13.94 -6.07
C TYR A 22 12.29 14.97 -4.94
N LEU A 23 12.38 14.56 -3.68
CA LEU A 23 12.31 15.46 -2.54
C LEU A 23 13.49 16.44 -2.50
N ASN A 24 14.70 16.01 -2.88
CA ASN A 24 15.84 16.93 -3.03
C ASN A 24 15.58 17.99 -4.10
N GLY A 25 14.98 17.59 -5.23
CA GLY A 25 14.54 18.53 -6.28
C GLY A 25 13.43 19.45 -5.80
N TYR A 26 12.44 18.90 -5.09
CA TYR A 26 11.31 19.65 -4.54
C TYR A 26 11.74 20.80 -3.61
N GLN A 27 12.76 20.58 -2.79
CA GLN A 27 13.29 21.63 -1.90
C GLN A 27 13.77 22.88 -2.65
N SER A 28 14.26 22.72 -3.88
CA SER A 28 14.74 23.83 -4.70
C SER A 28 13.66 24.39 -5.63
N THR A 29 12.78 23.54 -6.14
CA THR A 29 11.82 23.90 -7.18
C THR A 29 10.39 24.12 -6.66
N GLY A 30 10.04 23.53 -5.51
CA GLY A 30 8.67 23.48 -5.00
C GLY A 30 7.76 22.53 -5.82
N PHE A 31 8.30 21.80 -6.78
CA PHE A 31 7.56 20.91 -7.68
C PHE A 31 7.91 19.44 -7.42
N LEU A 32 6.88 18.59 -7.27
CA LEU A 32 7.00 17.15 -7.25
C LEU A 32 6.15 16.56 -8.40
N PRO A 33 6.71 15.72 -9.28
CA PRO A 33 5.93 15.07 -10.32
C PRO A 33 4.78 14.26 -9.75
N ASN A 34 3.64 14.23 -10.44
CA ASN A 34 2.55 13.31 -10.12
C ASN A 34 2.99 11.87 -10.35
N GLN A 35 2.55 10.97 -9.49
CA GLN A 35 3.13 9.61 -9.39
C GLN A 35 2.09 8.53 -9.51
N VAL A 36 2.48 7.38 -10.05
CA VAL A 36 1.74 6.12 -9.97
C VAL A 36 2.56 5.08 -9.22
N TRP A 37 1.99 4.52 -8.16
CA TRP A 37 2.65 3.54 -7.32
C TRP A 37 2.02 2.16 -7.51
N ILE A 38 2.86 1.20 -7.89
CA ILE A 38 2.42 -0.15 -8.25
C ILE A 38 3.02 -1.12 -7.24
N ALA A 39 2.15 -1.86 -6.56
CA ALA A 39 2.56 -2.90 -5.64
C ALA A 39 1.39 -3.79 -5.22
N PRO A 40 1.63 -5.03 -4.77
CA PRO A 40 0.62 -5.89 -4.16
C PRO A 40 -0.10 -5.24 -2.98
N LYS A 41 -1.24 -5.82 -2.57
CA LYS A 41 -1.96 -5.36 -1.36
C LYS A 41 -1.11 -5.59 -0.11
N GLY A 42 -1.18 -4.63 0.82
CA GLY A 42 -0.52 -4.76 2.13
C GLY A 42 0.98 -4.46 2.16
N ILE A 43 1.58 -4.00 1.07
CA ILE A 43 3.00 -3.63 0.99
C ILE A 43 3.32 -2.25 1.62
N GLY A 44 2.32 -1.51 2.08
CA GLY A 44 2.55 -0.22 2.75
C GLY A 44 2.51 1.00 1.82
N LYS A 45 1.86 0.94 0.64
CA LYS A 45 1.69 2.09 -0.26
C LYS A 45 1.17 3.33 0.47
N THR A 46 0.04 3.20 1.15
CA THR A 46 -0.59 4.29 1.90
C THR A 46 0.32 4.84 3.02
N TYR A 47 1.05 3.96 3.72
CA TYR A 47 1.98 4.36 4.78
C TYR A 47 3.14 5.20 4.23
N LEU A 48 3.78 4.74 3.14
CA LEU A 48 4.85 5.47 2.48
C LEU A 48 4.34 6.78 1.84
N ALA A 49 3.11 6.80 1.29
CA ALA A 49 2.49 8.02 0.75
C ALA A 49 2.27 9.07 1.84
N LYS A 50 1.79 8.68 3.02
CA LYS A 50 1.68 9.56 4.18
C LYS A 50 3.05 10.06 4.66
N ALA A 51 4.07 9.20 4.63
CA ALA A 51 5.44 9.60 4.94
C ALA A 51 5.99 10.62 3.93
N LEU A 52 5.71 10.44 2.63
CA LEU A 52 6.03 11.42 1.59
C LEU A 52 5.27 12.74 1.80
N GLY A 53 3.97 12.69 2.08
CA GLY A 53 3.14 13.87 2.32
C GLY A 53 3.66 14.74 3.46
N ARG A 54 4.20 14.12 4.54
CA ARG A 54 4.84 14.86 5.64
C ARG A 54 6.11 15.63 5.22
N CYS A 55 6.72 15.27 4.09
CA CYS A 55 7.89 15.97 3.56
C CYS A 55 7.55 17.10 2.58
N LEU A 56 6.28 17.24 2.18
CA LEU A 56 5.80 18.25 1.23
C LEU A 56 5.17 19.41 2.01
N HIS A 57 5.80 20.57 1.95
CA HIS A 57 5.35 21.74 2.71
C HIS A 57 4.65 22.76 1.83
N ALA A 58 3.70 23.46 2.41
CA ALA A 58 3.07 24.61 1.78
C ALA A 58 4.12 25.70 1.50
N LYS A 59 3.93 26.45 0.40
CA LYS A 59 4.91 27.45 -0.07
C LYS A 59 5.26 28.45 1.01
N GLY A 60 6.54 28.58 1.31
CA GLY A 60 7.04 29.53 2.30
C GLY A 60 6.77 29.14 3.77
N THR A 61 6.36 27.92 4.05
CA THR A 61 6.09 27.43 5.40
C THR A 61 6.86 26.15 5.71
N THR A 62 6.86 25.74 6.98
CA THR A 62 7.32 24.41 7.43
C THR A 62 6.15 23.47 7.71
N THR A 63 4.92 23.91 7.47
CA THR A 63 3.71 23.10 7.68
C THR A 63 3.53 22.16 6.51
N PRO A 64 3.36 20.84 6.72
CA PRO A 64 3.05 19.90 5.66
C PRO A 64 1.75 20.31 4.95
N LYS A 65 1.70 20.07 3.64
CA LYS A 65 0.47 20.19 2.85
C LYS A 65 -0.62 19.30 3.43
N GLU A 66 -1.88 19.71 3.30
CA GLU A 66 -3.02 18.87 3.67
C GLU A 66 -2.91 17.51 2.93
N PHE A 67 -3.20 16.41 3.62
CA PHE A 67 -3.16 15.08 3.02
C PHE A 67 -4.59 14.56 2.84
N VAL A 68 -5.01 14.39 1.60
CA VAL A 68 -6.34 13.90 1.23
C VAL A 68 -6.21 12.46 0.71
N GLU A 69 -6.85 11.52 1.39
CA GLU A 69 -6.88 10.10 1.01
C GLU A 69 -8.25 9.77 0.40
N ILE A 70 -8.25 9.25 -0.81
CA ILE A 70 -9.44 8.93 -1.60
C ILE A 70 -9.38 7.46 -1.98
N ASN A 71 -10.41 6.68 -1.62
CA ASN A 71 -10.59 5.35 -2.18
C ASN A 71 -11.34 5.46 -3.51
N CYS A 72 -10.66 5.16 -4.62
CA CYS A 72 -11.22 5.29 -5.96
C CYS A 72 -12.41 4.36 -6.22
N ALA A 73 -12.49 3.21 -5.52
CA ALA A 73 -13.63 2.31 -5.62
C ALA A 73 -14.96 2.93 -5.11
N SER A 74 -14.90 4.01 -4.33
CA SER A 74 -16.08 4.74 -3.86
C SER A 74 -16.62 5.77 -4.87
N ILE A 75 -15.85 6.06 -5.92
CA ILE A 75 -16.20 7.06 -6.95
C ILE A 75 -17.08 6.38 -8.01
N LYS A 76 -18.26 6.95 -8.28
CA LYS A 76 -19.23 6.35 -9.21
C LYS A 76 -19.17 6.98 -10.61
N ASN A 77 -18.84 8.26 -10.70
CA ASN A 77 -18.81 9.03 -11.95
C ASN A 77 -18.06 10.35 -11.78
N LEU A 78 -17.82 11.04 -12.89
CA LEU A 78 -17.13 12.32 -12.93
C LEU A 78 -17.85 13.42 -12.13
N LYS A 79 -19.18 13.46 -12.16
CA LYS A 79 -19.97 14.47 -11.41
C LYS A 79 -19.71 14.38 -9.91
N GLN A 80 -19.76 13.15 -9.36
CA GLN A 80 -19.42 12.92 -7.96
C GLN A 80 -17.98 13.32 -7.66
N PHE A 81 -17.04 12.91 -8.50
CA PHE A 81 -15.62 13.23 -8.33
C PHE A 81 -15.37 14.73 -8.26
N ILE A 82 -15.92 15.50 -9.20
CA ILE A 82 -15.77 16.95 -9.24
C ILE A 82 -16.42 17.62 -8.02
N ASN A 83 -17.71 17.35 -7.78
CA ASN A 83 -18.49 18.10 -6.80
C ASN A 83 -18.19 17.71 -5.35
N GLN A 84 -17.83 16.45 -5.09
CA GLN A 84 -17.63 15.96 -3.74
C GLN A 84 -16.15 15.85 -3.33
N ILE A 85 -15.24 15.86 -4.30
CA ILE A 85 -13.81 15.65 -4.03
C ILE A 85 -12.99 16.83 -4.55
N VAL A 86 -13.04 17.13 -5.84
CA VAL A 86 -12.12 18.12 -6.43
C VAL A 86 -12.42 19.52 -5.90
N ILE A 87 -13.68 19.99 -6.01
CA ILE A 87 -14.05 21.34 -5.59
C ILE A 87 -13.81 21.55 -4.08
N PRO A 88 -14.32 20.70 -3.16
CA PRO A 88 -14.21 20.98 -1.74
C PRO A 88 -12.82 20.66 -1.14
N HIS A 89 -12.04 19.76 -1.73
CA HIS A 89 -10.81 19.28 -1.09
C HIS A 89 -9.51 19.55 -1.86
N ILE A 90 -9.56 19.87 -3.17
CA ILE A 90 -8.37 19.99 -4.00
C ILE A 90 -8.24 21.39 -4.62
N ASN A 91 -9.33 21.91 -5.18
CA ASN A 91 -9.31 23.17 -5.92
C ASN A 91 -8.81 24.33 -5.03
N HIS A 92 -7.83 25.09 -5.54
CA HIS A 92 -7.15 26.21 -4.86
C HIS A 92 -6.53 25.88 -3.50
N LYS A 93 -6.20 24.58 -3.24
CA LYS A 93 -5.58 24.15 -1.98
C LYS A 93 -4.15 23.67 -2.17
N GLU A 94 -3.35 23.81 -1.13
CA GLU A 94 -2.03 23.18 -1.02
C GLU A 94 -2.18 21.78 -0.43
N VAL A 95 -2.23 20.76 -1.30
CA VAL A 95 -2.67 19.42 -0.92
C VAL A 95 -1.85 18.32 -1.59
N THR A 96 -1.63 17.24 -0.84
CA THR A 96 -1.14 15.96 -1.36
C THR A 96 -2.32 15.00 -1.44
N VAL A 97 -2.67 14.58 -2.63
CA VAL A 97 -3.83 13.71 -2.89
C VAL A 97 -3.35 12.28 -3.13
N LEU A 98 -3.75 11.38 -2.26
CA LEU A 98 -3.58 9.94 -2.45
C LEU A 98 -4.87 9.35 -3.00
N MET A 99 -4.80 8.78 -4.19
CA MET A 99 -5.87 8.04 -4.85
C MET A 99 -5.57 6.54 -4.75
N ASP A 100 -6.14 5.88 -3.74
CA ASP A 100 -5.92 4.44 -3.53
C ASP A 100 -6.90 3.61 -4.37
N GLU A 101 -6.47 2.42 -4.77
CA GLU A 101 -7.19 1.54 -5.71
C GLU A 101 -7.53 2.25 -7.04
N ALA A 102 -6.57 3.00 -7.60
CA ALA A 102 -6.76 3.82 -8.81
C ALA A 102 -7.19 3.01 -10.06
N SER A 103 -7.01 1.69 -10.06
CA SER A 103 -7.56 0.77 -11.09
C SER A 103 -9.09 0.67 -11.07
N GLU A 104 -9.75 1.13 -10.01
CA GLU A 104 -11.21 1.13 -9.86
C GLU A 104 -11.85 2.48 -10.27
N LEU A 105 -11.06 3.41 -10.79
CA LEU A 105 -11.59 4.69 -11.29
C LEU A 105 -12.58 4.46 -12.43
N PRO A 106 -13.74 5.14 -12.40
CA PRO A 106 -14.64 5.16 -13.56
C PRO A 106 -13.96 5.76 -14.79
N ARG A 107 -14.30 5.26 -15.96
CA ARG A 107 -13.68 5.65 -17.23
C ARG A 107 -13.80 7.14 -17.54
N ASP A 108 -14.93 7.76 -17.21
CA ASP A 108 -15.15 9.19 -17.38
C ASP A 108 -14.22 10.04 -16.51
N VAL A 109 -13.92 9.56 -15.28
CA VAL A 109 -12.95 10.18 -14.38
C VAL A 109 -11.53 10.02 -14.91
N GLU A 110 -11.13 8.83 -15.38
CA GLU A 110 -9.80 8.62 -16.00
C GLU A 110 -9.59 9.56 -17.21
N MET A 111 -10.62 9.71 -18.05
CA MET A 111 -10.55 10.59 -19.21
C MET A 111 -10.43 12.07 -18.82
N ALA A 112 -11.15 12.51 -17.79
CA ALA A 112 -11.02 13.86 -17.24
C ALA A 112 -9.62 14.08 -16.65
N MET A 113 -9.08 13.11 -15.93
CA MET A 113 -7.73 13.18 -15.35
C MET A 113 -6.62 13.28 -16.40
N LEU A 114 -6.83 12.83 -17.63
CA LEU A 114 -5.88 13.09 -18.72
C LEU A 114 -5.66 14.58 -18.97
N THR A 115 -6.73 15.39 -18.87
CA THR A 115 -6.62 16.85 -18.99
C THR A 115 -6.10 17.44 -17.68
N MET A 116 -6.66 17.05 -16.55
CA MET A 116 -6.30 17.56 -15.24
C MET A 116 -4.81 17.35 -14.91
N LEU A 117 -4.24 16.18 -15.23
CA LEU A 117 -2.84 15.83 -14.94
C LEU A 117 -1.92 16.01 -16.16
N ASN A 118 -2.25 16.89 -17.07
CA ASN A 118 -1.41 17.25 -18.22
C ASN A 118 -0.86 18.68 -18.07
N PRO A 119 0.20 18.89 -17.28
CA PRO A 119 0.72 20.23 -17.00
C PRO A 119 1.25 20.90 -18.25
N ASN A 120 1.04 22.21 -18.34
CA ASN A 120 1.70 23.08 -19.30
C ASN A 120 3.14 23.42 -18.86
N LYS A 121 3.80 24.34 -19.55
CA LYS A 121 5.16 24.82 -19.20
C LYS A 121 5.25 25.48 -17.81
N GLU A 122 4.13 25.90 -17.25
CA GLU A 122 4.02 26.56 -15.95
C GLU A 122 3.67 25.55 -14.83
N ASN A 123 3.66 24.25 -15.12
CA ASN A 123 3.20 23.18 -14.23
C ASN A 123 1.77 23.42 -13.72
N ALA A 124 0.90 23.90 -14.60
CA ALA A 124 -0.51 24.15 -14.30
C ALA A 124 -1.40 23.63 -15.43
N THR A 125 -2.66 23.42 -15.14
CA THR A 125 -3.70 23.13 -16.16
C THR A 125 -5.04 23.64 -15.67
N THR A 126 -5.93 23.92 -16.63
CA THR A 126 -7.31 24.34 -16.37
C THR A 126 -8.26 23.28 -16.92
N PHE A 127 -9.25 22.90 -16.15
CA PHE A 127 -10.28 21.94 -16.52
C PHE A 127 -11.66 22.55 -16.36
N SER A 128 -12.45 22.56 -17.45
CA SER A 128 -13.82 23.07 -17.42
C SER A 128 -14.80 21.90 -17.30
N TYR A 129 -15.74 22.01 -16.36
CA TYR A 129 -16.78 21.02 -16.13
C TYR A 129 -18.10 21.71 -15.75
N GLU A 130 -19.14 21.53 -16.53
CA GLU A 130 -20.42 22.25 -16.38
C GLU A 130 -20.16 23.77 -16.25
N ASP A 131 -20.57 24.39 -15.16
CA ASP A 131 -20.38 25.82 -14.86
C ASP A 131 -19.09 26.12 -14.11
N TYR A 132 -18.23 25.11 -13.86
CA TYR A 132 -17.00 25.25 -13.10
C TYR A 132 -15.78 25.36 -14.02
N VAL A 133 -14.88 26.26 -13.65
CA VAL A 133 -13.52 26.31 -14.16
C VAL A 133 -12.59 25.97 -13.00
N ILE A 134 -11.85 24.88 -13.12
CA ILE A 134 -11.02 24.32 -12.06
C ILE A 134 -9.57 24.45 -12.49
N ASP A 135 -8.76 25.13 -11.68
CA ASP A 135 -7.34 25.31 -11.94
C ASP A 135 -6.51 24.37 -11.08
N PHE A 136 -5.64 23.63 -11.72
CA PHE A 136 -4.66 22.77 -11.07
C PHE A 136 -3.28 23.42 -11.15
N ASN A 137 -2.65 23.61 -10.00
CA ASN A 137 -1.30 24.12 -9.86
C ASN A 137 -0.44 23.06 -9.18
N PHE A 138 0.48 22.44 -9.92
CA PHE A 138 1.27 21.30 -9.42
C PHE A 138 2.43 21.71 -8.50
N TYR A 139 2.64 22.98 -8.25
CA TYR A 139 3.43 23.45 -7.11
C TYR A 139 2.65 23.34 -5.79
N GLN A 140 1.33 23.48 -5.86
CA GLN A 140 0.44 23.39 -4.69
C GLN A 140 -0.12 21.98 -4.51
N GLN A 141 -0.44 21.30 -5.60
CA GLN A 141 -1.11 20.01 -5.62
C GLN A 141 -0.16 18.92 -6.09
N THR A 142 -0.16 17.79 -5.41
CA THR A 142 0.60 16.60 -5.80
C THR A 142 -0.32 15.40 -5.78
N PHE A 143 -0.36 14.62 -6.87
CA PHE A 143 -1.21 13.44 -6.99
C PHE A 143 -0.37 12.17 -6.95
N ILE A 144 -0.81 11.22 -6.13
CA ILE A 144 -0.23 9.90 -5.98
C ILE A 144 -1.34 8.88 -6.23
N LEU A 145 -1.26 8.16 -7.35
CA LEU A 145 -2.20 7.09 -7.70
C LEU A 145 -1.62 5.76 -7.27
N CYS A 146 -2.32 5.01 -6.43
CA CYS A 146 -1.89 3.69 -5.97
C CYS A 146 -2.76 2.59 -6.57
N THR A 147 -2.13 1.52 -7.07
CA THR A 147 -2.84 0.37 -7.61
C THR A 147 -2.07 -0.93 -7.40
N THR A 148 -2.79 -2.04 -7.46
CA THR A 148 -2.21 -3.39 -7.60
C THR A 148 -2.22 -3.87 -9.05
N GLU A 149 -3.03 -3.25 -9.91
CA GLU A 149 -3.31 -3.69 -11.29
C GLU A 149 -3.02 -2.52 -12.26
N ALA A 150 -1.73 -2.34 -12.56
CA ALA A 150 -1.28 -1.24 -13.43
C ALA A 150 -1.82 -1.29 -14.86
N ASP A 151 -2.14 -2.48 -15.34
CA ASP A 151 -2.71 -2.74 -16.66
C ASP A 151 -4.16 -2.25 -16.79
N LYS A 152 -4.89 -2.13 -15.69
CA LYS A 152 -6.25 -1.59 -15.67
C LYS A 152 -6.31 -0.06 -15.77
N ILE A 153 -5.27 0.65 -15.31
CA ILE A 153 -5.22 2.11 -15.49
C ILE A 153 -5.00 2.41 -16.96
N PHE A 154 -5.78 3.37 -17.46
CA PHE A 154 -5.65 3.81 -18.84
C PHE A 154 -4.21 4.22 -19.16
N HIS A 155 -3.62 3.60 -20.19
CA HIS A 155 -2.20 3.75 -20.51
C HIS A 155 -1.76 5.21 -20.67
N ALA A 156 -2.59 6.04 -21.36
CA ALA A 156 -2.28 7.43 -21.55
C ALA A 156 -2.27 8.26 -20.25
N LEU A 157 -3.02 7.86 -19.23
CA LEU A 157 -2.95 8.46 -17.89
C LEU A 157 -1.67 8.00 -17.18
N ARG A 158 -1.37 6.72 -17.23
CA ARG A 158 -0.14 6.16 -16.62
C ARG A 158 1.13 6.78 -17.20
N ASP A 159 1.16 7.05 -18.50
CA ASP A 159 2.31 7.64 -19.18
C ASP A 159 2.59 9.11 -18.78
N ARG A 160 1.63 9.77 -18.09
CA ARG A 160 1.78 11.13 -17.52
C ARG A 160 2.30 11.13 -16.09
N LEU A 161 2.47 9.95 -15.49
CA LEU A 161 2.79 9.79 -14.09
C LEU A 161 4.15 9.12 -13.92
N ASP A 162 4.94 9.61 -12.96
CA ASP A 162 6.19 8.94 -12.60
C ASP A 162 5.90 7.66 -11.82
N ARG A 163 6.37 6.54 -12.37
CA ARG A 163 6.16 5.22 -11.77
C ARG A 163 7.08 4.97 -10.58
N ILE A 164 6.52 4.53 -9.47
CA ILE A 164 7.21 4.02 -8.29
C ILE A 164 6.77 2.58 -8.06
N ASP A 165 7.72 1.66 -8.06
CA ASP A 165 7.47 0.25 -7.75
C ASP A 165 7.91 -0.02 -6.31
N LEU A 166 7.03 -0.65 -5.53
CA LEU A 166 7.36 -1.15 -4.21
C LEU A 166 7.64 -2.65 -4.31
N GLN A 167 8.59 -3.11 -3.49
CA GLN A 167 9.06 -4.48 -3.47
C GLN A 167 8.48 -5.25 -2.29
N ASP A 168 8.45 -6.56 -2.41
CA ASP A 168 8.16 -7.43 -1.28
C ASP A 168 9.20 -7.26 -0.19
N TYR A 169 8.78 -7.44 1.06
CA TYR A 169 9.66 -7.35 2.22
C TYR A 169 10.44 -8.66 2.40
N THR A 170 11.68 -8.54 2.79
CA THR A 170 12.46 -9.65 3.33
C THR A 170 11.93 -10.07 4.70
N HIS A 171 12.21 -11.31 5.15
CA HIS A 171 11.83 -11.75 6.49
C HIS A 171 12.42 -10.85 7.59
N LYS A 172 13.63 -10.34 7.40
CA LYS A 172 14.25 -9.39 8.34
C LYS A 172 13.46 -8.08 8.45
N GLU A 173 13.02 -7.53 7.31
CA GLU A 173 12.19 -6.33 7.28
C GLU A 173 10.80 -6.57 7.88
N LEU A 174 10.19 -7.74 7.62
CA LEU A 174 8.92 -8.12 8.24
C LEU A 174 9.06 -8.28 9.75
N GLY A 175 10.13 -8.90 10.23
CA GLY A 175 10.45 -8.98 11.66
C GLY A 175 10.55 -7.60 12.30
N ALA A 176 11.26 -6.67 11.65
CA ALA A 176 11.35 -5.29 12.12
C ALA A 176 10.00 -4.56 12.12
N ILE A 177 9.09 -4.85 11.16
CA ILE A 177 7.72 -4.30 11.16
C ILE A 177 6.91 -4.88 12.32
N VAL A 178 7.04 -6.18 12.61
CA VAL A 178 6.41 -6.78 13.79
C VAL A 178 6.90 -6.07 15.04
N GLN A 179 8.20 -5.98 15.24
CA GLN A 179 8.82 -5.32 16.40
C GLN A 179 8.35 -3.87 16.57
N MET A 180 8.37 -3.07 15.51
CA MET A 180 7.90 -1.68 15.52
C MET A 180 6.42 -1.56 15.90
N SER A 181 5.63 -2.61 15.66
CA SER A 181 4.18 -2.65 15.93
C SER A 181 3.85 -3.28 17.28
N LEU A 182 4.83 -3.80 18.03
CA LEU A 182 4.64 -4.29 19.39
C LEU A 182 4.66 -3.13 20.39
N GLU A 183 3.82 -3.21 21.41
CA GLU A 183 3.68 -2.20 22.45
C GLU A 183 4.32 -2.69 23.74
N ASP A 184 5.54 -2.18 24.04
CA ASP A 184 6.24 -2.45 25.31
C ASP A 184 6.43 -3.96 25.60
N VAL A 185 6.86 -4.71 24.59
CA VAL A 185 7.10 -6.16 24.64
C VAL A 185 8.59 -6.45 24.60
N GLU A 186 9.09 -7.22 25.57
CA GLU A 186 10.44 -7.80 25.56
C GLU A 186 10.42 -9.10 24.73
N ILE A 187 11.32 -9.24 23.78
CA ILE A 187 11.40 -10.43 22.92
C ILE A 187 12.64 -11.25 23.30
N GLU A 188 12.45 -12.52 23.56
CA GLU A 188 13.55 -13.45 23.83
C GLU A 188 14.31 -13.76 22.53
N ASN A 189 15.66 -13.66 22.54
CA ASN A 189 16.47 -13.90 21.35
C ASN A 189 15.89 -13.19 20.11
N GLU A 190 15.68 -11.88 20.21
CA GLU A 190 14.90 -11.03 19.33
C GLU A 190 15.09 -11.33 17.85
N ASP A 191 16.34 -11.32 17.37
CA ASP A 191 16.65 -11.53 15.94
C ASP A 191 16.16 -12.91 15.44
N GLU A 192 16.39 -13.97 16.22
CA GLU A 192 16.01 -15.34 15.83
C GLU A 192 14.50 -15.53 15.86
N LEU A 193 13.85 -15.10 16.94
CA LEU A 193 12.40 -15.27 17.10
C LEU A 193 11.61 -14.42 16.11
N LEU A 194 12.02 -13.18 15.86
CA LEU A 194 11.40 -12.34 14.85
C LEU A 194 11.56 -12.88 13.43
N LEU A 195 12.70 -13.49 13.09
CA LEU A 195 12.89 -14.17 11.82
C LEU A 195 11.95 -15.39 11.70
N GLU A 196 11.80 -16.17 12.77
CA GLU A 196 10.87 -17.29 12.78
C GLU A 196 9.41 -16.84 12.61
N VAL A 197 8.99 -15.81 13.35
CA VAL A 197 7.67 -15.17 13.18
C VAL A 197 7.49 -14.64 11.76
N ALA A 198 8.49 -13.95 11.23
CA ALA A 198 8.44 -13.37 9.89
C ALA A 198 8.38 -14.41 8.77
N SER A 199 8.93 -15.60 8.97
CA SER A 199 8.94 -16.69 7.98
C SER A 199 7.54 -17.15 7.56
N VAL A 200 6.52 -16.89 8.37
CA VAL A 200 5.12 -17.22 8.08
C VAL A 200 4.32 -16.06 7.49
N LEU A 201 4.94 -14.88 7.29
CA LEU A 201 4.27 -13.61 6.90
C LEU A 201 4.44 -13.29 5.41
N ARG A 202 4.46 -14.15 4.51
CA ARG A 202 4.33 -14.01 3.03
C ARG A 202 4.61 -12.62 2.42
N GLY A 203 5.68 -11.94 2.83
CA GLY A 203 6.11 -10.65 2.26
C GLY A 203 5.19 -9.45 2.51
N ASN A 204 4.19 -9.54 3.37
CA ASN A 204 3.11 -8.58 3.51
C ASN A 204 3.17 -7.83 4.85
N ALA A 205 3.43 -6.50 4.82
CA ALA A 205 3.50 -5.66 6.01
C ALA A 205 2.18 -5.62 6.83
N ARG A 206 1.01 -5.71 6.18
CA ARG A 206 -0.28 -5.79 6.89
C ARG A 206 -0.39 -7.07 7.72
N GLN A 207 0.16 -8.19 7.22
CA GLN A 207 0.23 -9.44 7.99
C GLN A 207 1.18 -9.30 9.18
N ALA A 208 2.29 -8.58 9.02
CA ALA A 208 3.22 -8.31 10.12
C ALA A 208 2.55 -7.49 11.24
N GLN A 209 1.82 -6.43 10.90
CA GLN A 209 1.04 -5.65 11.86
C GLN A 209 -0.05 -6.47 12.55
N LYS A 210 -0.76 -7.32 11.80
CA LYS A 210 -1.77 -8.23 12.36
C LYS A 210 -1.13 -9.26 13.30
N MET A 211 0.07 -9.74 12.97
CA MET A 211 0.81 -10.67 13.84
C MET A 211 1.23 -9.97 15.14
N ALA A 212 1.72 -8.75 15.09
CA ALA A 212 2.03 -7.96 16.28
C ALA A 212 0.80 -7.78 17.17
N LEU A 213 -0.37 -7.50 16.58
CA LEU A 213 -1.63 -7.43 17.34
C LEU A 213 -1.97 -8.77 18.01
N ASN A 214 -1.78 -9.89 17.31
CA ASN A 214 -2.01 -11.22 17.89
C ASN A 214 -1.06 -11.50 19.06
N ILE A 215 0.22 -11.12 18.94
CA ILE A 215 1.23 -11.25 20.01
C ILE A 215 0.82 -10.38 21.21
N ASN A 216 0.48 -9.11 21.01
CA ASN A 216 0.02 -8.20 22.06
C ASN A 216 -1.21 -8.77 22.78
N THR A 217 -2.20 -9.27 22.03
CA THR A 217 -3.43 -9.87 22.57
C THR A 217 -3.13 -11.11 23.42
N TYR A 218 -2.24 -11.98 22.92
CA TYR A 218 -1.83 -13.18 23.64
C TYR A 218 -1.11 -12.85 24.96
N LEU A 219 -0.16 -11.91 24.92
CA LEU A 219 0.60 -11.50 26.10
C LEU A 219 -0.28 -10.79 27.12
N ALA A 220 -1.21 -9.95 26.68
CA ALA A 220 -2.19 -9.30 27.55
C ALA A 220 -3.06 -10.33 28.29
N ALA A 221 -3.54 -11.36 27.58
CA ALA A 221 -4.30 -12.45 28.20
C ALA A 221 -3.49 -13.28 29.20
N LYS A 222 -2.16 -13.38 28.97
CA LYS A 222 -1.23 -14.08 29.86
C LYS A 222 -0.78 -13.23 31.07
N GLY A 223 -1.00 -11.93 31.04
CA GLY A 223 -0.51 -10.98 32.05
C GLY A 223 1.01 -10.81 32.02
N ASN A 224 1.65 -11.00 30.88
CA ASN A 224 3.11 -10.95 30.72
C ASN A 224 3.49 -9.97 29.58
N ARG A 225 4.71 -9.42 29.64
CA ARG A 225 5.28 -8.54 28.61
C ARG A 225 6.47 -9.18 27.89
N LYS A 226 6.84 -10.38 28.23
CA LYS A 226 7.93 -11.12 27.60
C LYS A 226 7.37 -12.17 26.65
N PHE A 227 7.76 -12.07 25.37
CA PHE A 227 7.42 -13.02 24.31
C PHE A 227 8.57 -13.99 24.10
N THR A 228 8.33 -15.27 24.32
CA THR A 228 9.34 -16.33 24.23
C THR A 228 9.06 -17.28 23.06
N LYS A 229 10.05 -18.10 22.71
CA LYS A 229 9.86 -19.16 21.71
C LYS A 229 8.74 -20.13 22.09
N ALA A 230 8.59 -20.44 23.39
CA ALA A 230 7.49 -21.28 23.88
C ALA A 230 6.13 -20.60 23.66
N ASP A 231 6.04 -19.30 23.87
CA ASP A 231 4.82 -18.53 23.60
C ASP A 231 4.47 -18.54 22.10
N TRP A 232 5.48 -18.44 21.23
CA TRP A 232 5.28 -18.53 19.80
C TRP A 232 4.69 -19.88 19.38
N GLU A 233 5.19 -21.00 19.92
CA GLU A 233 4.65 -22.33 19.65
C GLU A 233 3.18 -22.49 20.10
N VAL A 234 2.82 -21.87 21.21
CA VAL A 234 1.43 -21.84 21.70
C VAL A 234 0.57 -20.95 20.81
N LEU A 235 1.06 -19.73 20.50
CA LEU A 235 0.33 -18.78 19.66
C LEU A 235 0.04 -19.32 18.25
N LYS A 236 1.01 -19.97 17.60
CA LYS A 236 0.82 -20.63 16.30
C LYS A 236 -0.38 -21.59 16.30
N LYS A 237 -0.55 -22.38 17.37
CA LYS A 237 -1.68 -23.30 17.53
C LYS A 237 -3.01 -22.56 17.68
N HIS A 238 -3.04 -21.48 18.47
CA HIS A 238 -4.25 -20.70 18.70
C HIS A 238 -4.75 -19.98 17.42
N ILE A 239 -3.83 -19.43 16.63
CA ILE A 239 -4.18 -18.74 15.37
C ILE A 239 -4.16 -19.64 14.14
N VAL A 240 -4.00 -20.97 14.37
CA VAL A 240 -4.06 -22.03 13.34
C VAL A 240 -3.10 -21.76 12.17
N ILE A 241 -1.83 -21.53 12.50
CA ILE A 241 -0.75 -21.45 11.52
C ILE A 241 -0.07 -22.81 11.41
N TYR A 242 -0.12 -23.39 10.22
CA TYR A 242 0.59 -24.62 9.88
C TYR A 242 2.06 -24.33 9.47
N PRO A 243 2.91 -25.35 9.37
CA PRO A 243 4.26 -25.19 8.84
C PRO A 243 4.28 -24.40 7.51
N LEU A 244 5.33 -23.62 7.28
CA LEU A 244 5.47 -22.69 6.14
C LEU A 244 4.43 -21.56 6.10
N GLY A 245 3.73 -21.29 7.18
CA GLY A 245 2.72 -20.24 7.22
C GLY A 245 1.41 -20.59 6.49
N LEU A 246 1.18 -21.88 6.26
CA LEU A 246 -0.02 -22.33 5.56
C LEU A 246 -1.26 -22.21 6.44
N SER A 247 -2.38 -21.85 5.85
CA SER A 247 -3.71 -21.90 6.46
C SER A 247 -4.32 -23.29 6.34
N ALA A 248 -5.34 -23.58 7.15
CA ALA A 248 -6.09 -24.84 7.07
C ALA A 248 -6.65 -25.07 5.64
N LYS A 249 -7.06 -24.00 4.94
CA LYS A 249 -7.61 -24.09 3.59
C LYS A 249 -6.55 -24.49 2.57
N GLU A 250 -5.33 -23.97 2.72
CA GLU A 250 -4.20 -24.34 1.85
C GLU A 250 -3.74 -25.76 2.08
N ILE A 251 -3.70 -26.22 3.32
CA ILE A 251 -3.44 -27.63 3.62
C ILE A 251 -4.49 -28.52 2.95
N GLN A 252 -5.77 -28.14 2.98
CA GLN A 252 -6.83 -28.87 2.31
C GLN A 252 -6.64 -28.89 0.77
N ILE A 253 -6.25 -27.77 0.17
CA ILE A 253 -5.94 -27.67 -1.26
C ILE A 253 -4.76 -28.59 -1.61
N LEU A 254 -3.67 -28.51 -0.86
CA LEU A 254 -2.49 -29.36 -1.06
C LEU A 254 -2.81 -30.85 -0.90
N ALA A 255 -3.67 -31.23 0.06
CA ALA A 255 -4.12 -32.59 0.21
C ALA A 255 -4.85 -33.09 -1.05
N TYR A 256 -5.78 -32.30 -1.60
CA TYR A 256 -6.46 -32.64 -2.85
C TYR A 256 -5.52 -32.76 -4.07
N LEU A 257 -4.53 -31.86 -4.14
CA LEU A 257 -3.53 -31.93 -5.21
C LEU A 257 -2.60 -33.12 -5.07
N SER A 258 -2.27 -33.54 -3.85
CA SER A 258 -1.44 -34.73 -3.61
C SER A 258 -2.15 -36.04 -3.94
N GLU A 259 -3.48 -36.10 -3.78
CA GLU A 259 -4.29 -37.27 -4.16
C GLU A 259 -4.36 -37.50 -5.68
N SER A 260 -4.18 -36.46 -6.47
CA SER A 260 -4.36 -36.50 -7.92
C SER A 260 -3.14 -35.89 -8.61
N LYS A 261 -2.44 -36.66 -9.46
CA LYS A 261 -1.26 -36.16 -10.19
C LYS A 261 -1.54 -34.91 -11.04
N ASN A 262 -2.78 -34.77 -11.53
CA ASN A 262 -3.26 -33.62 -12.29
C ASN A 262 -4.70 -33.31 -11.88
N MET A 263 -4.97 -32.09 -11.44
CA MET A 263 -6.33 -31.65 -11.12
C MET A 263 -6.61 -30.35 -11.87
N SER A 264 -7.72 -30.28 -12.61
CA SER A 264 -8.15 -29.02 -13.24
C SER A 264 -8.62 -28.02 -12.19
N LEU A 265 -8.44 -26.72 -12.46
CA LEU A 265 -8.90 -25.65 -11.60
C LEU A 265 -10.42 -25.75 -11.31
N THR A 266 -11.20 -26.24 -12.28
CA THR A 266 -12.64 -26.49 -12.11
C THR A 266 -12.93 -27.57 -11.06
N ASN A 267 -12.20 -28.66 -11.11
CA ASN A 267 -12.37 -29.77 -10.16
C ASN A 267 -11.90 -29.34 -8.75
N LEU A 268 -10.82 -28.58 -8.67
CA LEU A 268 -10.33 -28.04 -7.41
C LEU A 268 -11.35 -27.06 -6.80
N ALA A 269 -11.95 -26.18 -7.61
CA ALA A 269 -13.01 -25.26 -7.19
C ALA A 269 -14.23 -26.01 -6.63
N ALA A 270 -14.67 -27.07 -7.33
CA ALA A 270 -15.79 -27.90 -6.89
C ALA A 270 -15.51 -28.63 -5.56
N ARG A 271 -14.30 -29.19 -5.38
CA ARG A 271 -13.90 -29.87 -4.13
C ARG A 271 -13.71 -28.94 -2.94
N THR A 272 -13.17 -27.74 -3.18
CA THR A 272 -12.88 -26.79 -2.10
C THR A 272 -14.04 -25.88 -1.75
N GLY A 273 -15.07 -25.79 -2.62
CA GLY A 273 -16.18 -24.83 -2.50
C GLY A 273 -15.77 -23.38 -2.78
N LEU A 274 -14.59 -23.16 -3.37
CA LEU A 274 -14.07 -21.84 -3.74
C LEU A 274 -14.34 -21.54 -5.22
N THR A 275 -14.41 -20.24 -5.57
CA THR A 275 -14.46 -19.84 -6.98
C THR A 275 -13.09 -20.01 -7.63
N ARG A 276 -13.06 -20.23 -8.97
CA ARG A 276 -11.80 -20.30 -9.73
C ARG A 276 -10.95 -19.05 -9.55
N THR A 277 -11.58 -17.87 -9.55
CA THR A 277 -10.91 -16.59 -9.37
C THR A 277 -10.25 -16.49 -7.99
N CYS A 278 -10.93 -16.94 -6.93
CA CYS A 278 -10.37 -17.01 -5.59
C CYS A 278 -9.15 -17.94 -5.54
N LEU A 279 -9.27 -19.14 -6.13
CA LEU A 279 -8.14 -20.10 -6.19
C LEU A 279 -6.92 -19.50 -6.89
N GLN A 280 -7.11 -18.83 -8.03
CA GLN A 280 -6.02 -18.22 -8.79
C GLN A 280 -5.41 -17.00 -8.08
N LYS A 281 -6.25 -16.11 -7.54
CA LYS A 281 -5.75 -14.85 -6.95
C LYS A 281 -5.20 -15.01 -5.54
N ASP A 282 -5.80 -15.91 -4.73
CA ASP A 282 -5.53 -15.96 -3.30
C ASP A 282 -4.65 -17.17 -2.90
N PHE A 283 -4.57 -18.19 -3.74
CA PHE A 283 -3.89 -19.44 -3.38
C PHE A 283 -2.79 -19.85 -4.38
N GLU A 284 -3.00 -19.75 -5.70
CA GLU A 284 -2.06 -20.24 -6.71
C GLU A 284 -0.66 -19.62 -6.58
N MET A 285 -0.59 -18.35 -6.18
CA MET A 285 0.69 -17.63 -6.00
C MET A 285 1.51 -18.15 -4.82
N TYR A 286 0.92 -18.93 -3.91
CA TYR A 286 1.56 -19.35 -2.66
C TYR A 286 1.72 -20.87 -2.54
N LEU A 287 1.10 -21.64 -3.41
CA LEU A 287 1.15 -23.10 -3.46
C LEU A 287 1.99 -23.62 -4.62
#